data_26785d4342b2daa694c1bb647bbd6dd3
#
_entry.id   26785d4342b2daa694c1bb647bbd6dd3
#
_cell.length_a   1.000
_cell.length_b   1.000
_cell.length_c   1.000
_cell.angle_alpha   90.00
_cell.angle_beta   90.00
_cell.angle_gamma   90.00
#
_symmetry.space_group_name_H-M   'P 1'
#
loop_
_entity.id
_entity.type
_entity.pdbx_description
1 polymer ?
#
loop_
_entity_poly.entity_id
_entity_poly.type
_entity_poly.pdbx_seq_one_letter_code
_entity_poly.pdbx_strand_id
1 'polypeptide(L)'
;MKKIIKISFFGFAFFAITALVSYIIFPNQTKAVSTKTINSTKKIILNLRDKHQKAKFSTYQPTADEIWGIDISHHQKEINWNEIGNNKPYFVFLKSTEGTTHIDTKHKAYKKKFNDLSIPSGSYHFFSYSTNGTAQAKHFLKNTKIKNGDLMPVLDVEFKNKMPNKSEVITNINEFIEHINEQVGTSPIIYCECDFYYKYLKDNLMSECSYWISDFWREPKCDYILWQKTDKFQHKAFKGTVDFNILKGTKNDLNNLLIK
;
A
#
# COMPACT_ATOMS: atom_id res chain seq x y z
N MET A 1 41.16 8.60 -23.31
CA MET A 1 41.31 9.11 -21.93
C MET A 1 40.01 9.82 -21.53
N LYS A 2 39.13 9.11 -20.79
CA LYS A 2 38.00 9.73 -20.12
C LYS A 2 37.98 9.17 -18.70
N LYS A 3 38.69 9.82 -17.79
CA LYS A 3 38.56 9.58 -16.35
C LYS A 3 37.32 10.29 -15.89
N ILE A 4 36.34 9.51 -15.58
CA ILE A 4 34.99 9.90 -15.21
C ILE A 4 34.96 10.19 -13.71
N ILE A 5 34.52 11.38 -13.42
CA ILE A 5 34.09 11.93 -12.15
C ILE A 5 33.03 11.01 -11.53
N LYS A 6 33.46 10.01 -10.76
CA LYS A 6 32.60 9.17 -9.92
C LYS A 6 32.57 9.58 -8.45
N ILE A 7 33.31 10.61 -8.06
CA ILE A 7 33.54 10.98 -6.64
C ILE A 7 32.55 12.03 -6.11
N SER A 8 31.81 12.72 -6.96
CA SER A 8 30.95 13.84 -6.54
C SER A 8 29.60 13.43 -5.94
N PHE A 9 29.07 12.26 -6.27
CA PHE A 9 27.71 11.89 -5.87
C PHE A 9 27.61 11.34 -4.43
N PHE A 10 28.60 10.62 -3.98
CA PHE A 10 28.67 10.11 -2.59
C PHE A 10 28.95 11.23 -1.57
N GLY A 11 29.73 12.24 -1.97
CA GLY A 11 30.03 13.39 -1.13
C GLY A 11 28.82 14.27 -0.84
N PHE A 12 27.93 14.48 -1.82
CA PHE A 12 26.76 15.34 -1.62
C PHE A 12 25.66 14.69 -0.77
N ALA A 13 25.44 13.40 -0.95
CA ALA A 13 24.51 12.63 -0.11
C ALA A 13 25.03 12.53 1.35
N PHE A 14 26.32 12.33 1.53
CA PHE A 14 26.96 12.29 2.84
C PHE A 14 26.89 13.66 3.56
N PHE A 15 27.10 14.76 2.84
CA PHE A 15 26.99 16.11 3.40
C PHE A 15 25.53 16.48 3.78
N ALA A 16 24.54 16.07 2.99
CA ALA A 16 23.14 16.30 3.31
C ALA A 16 22.68 15.47 4.53
N ILE A 17 23.16 14.23 4.66
CA ILE A 17 22.88 13.36 5.79
C ILE A 17 23.59 13.87 7.06
N THR A 18 24.85 14.31 6.97
CA THR A 18 25.57 14.87 8.12
C THR A 18 24.97 16.21 8.57
N ALA A 19 24.49 17.05 7.64
CA ALA A 19 23.78 18.29 7.99
C ALA A 19 22.45 18.00 8.67
N LEU A 20 21.71 16.98 8.25
CA LEU A 20 20.45 16.57 8.88
C LEU A 20 20.69 15.94 10.27
N VAL A 21 21.72 15.12 10.42
CA VAL A 21 22.14 14.51 11.69
C VAL A 21 22.64 15.59 12.66
N SER A 22 23.42 16.58 12.18
CA SER A 22 23.86 17.72 13.01
C SER A 22 22.71 18.61 13.45
N TYR A 23 21.68 18.78 12.61
CA TYR A 23 20.47 19.52 12.98
C TYR A 23 19.65 18.80 14.08
N ILE A 24 19.60 17.45 14.03
CA ILE A 24 18.89 16.64 15.05
C ILE A 24 19.66 16.61 16.37
N ILE A 25 20.99 16.58 16.34
CA ILE A 25 21.86 16.44 17.51
C ILE A 25 22.17 17.82 18.16
N PHE A 26 22.24 18.90 17.35
CA PHE A 26 22.60 20.24 17.81
C PHE A 26 21.62 21.31 17.30
N PRO A 27 20.37 21.31 17.75
CA PRO A 27 19.33 22.19 17.21
C PRO A 27 19.61 23.70 17.38
N ASN A 28 20.45 24.08 18.35
CA ASN A 28 20.74 25.47 18.66
C ASN A 28 22.01 26.04 18.00
N GLN A 29 22.77 25.26 17.25
CA GLN A 29 24.02 25.70 16.64
C GLN A 29 24.00 25.77 15.12
N THR A 30 22.96 25.24 14.47
CA THR A 30 22.85 25.30 13.00
C THR A 30 21.96 26.47 12.60
N LYS A 31 22.48 27.37 11.77
CA LYS A 31 21.66 28.35 11.04
C LYS A 31 20.51 27.58 10.38
N ALA A 32 19.28 28.00 10.65
CA ALA A 32 18.05 27.35 10.19
C ALA A 32 18.19 26.91 8.72
N VAL A 33 18.27 25.60 8.50
CA VAL A 33 18.21 25.04 7.15
C VAL A 33 16.84 25.43 6.61
N SER A 34 16.81 26.23 5.54
CA SER A 34 15.53 26.76 5.07
C SER A 34 14.61 25.63 4.66
N THR A 35 13.31 25.77 4.93
CA THR A 35 12.28 24.81 4.53
C THR A 35 12.38 24.46 3.04
N LYS A 36 12.83 25.40 2.21
CA LYS A 36 13.10 25.20 0.79
C LYS A 36 14.22 24.19 0.53
N THR A 37 15.29 24.21 1.33
CA THR A 37 16.41 23.24 1.23
C THR A 37 15.96 21.84 1.64
N ILE A 38 15.19 21.72 2.72
CA ILE A 38 14.64 20.44 3.19
C ILE A 38 13.72 19.84 2.12
N ASN A 39 12.82 20.64 1.55
CA ASN A 39 11.88 20.19 0.53
C ASN A 39 12.60 19.80 -0.78
N SER A 40 13.63 20.53 -1.20
CA SER A 40 14.42 20.15 -2.37
C SER A 40 15.20 18.87 -2.16
N THR A 41 15.82 18.67 -0.98
CA THR A 41 16.52 17.43 -0.64
C THR A 41 15.56 16.24 -0.60
N LYS A 42 14.39 16.39 0.04
CA LYS A 42 13.34 15.37 0.05
C LYS A 42 12.92 14.99 -1.38
N LYS A 43 12.70 15.96 -2.26
CA LYS A 43 12.35 15.73 -3.67
C LYS A 43 13.44 14.96 -4.41
N ILE A 44 14.71 15.28 -4.19
CA ILE A 44 15.85 14.57 -4.79
C ILE A 44 15.88 13.11 -4.32
N ILE A 45 15.73 12.86 -3.02
CA ILE A 45 15.69 11.50 -2.44
C ILE A 45 14.55 10.69 -3.04
N LEU A 46 13.35 11.25 -3.13
CA LEU A 46 12.19 10.60 -3.73
C LEU A 46 12.43 10.26 -5.20
N ASN A 47 12.98 11.18 -5.99
CA ASN A 47 13.31 10.93 -7.41
C ASN A 47 14.35 9.81 -7.59
N LEU A 48 15.37 9.76 -6.71
CA LEU A 48 16.38 8.70 -6.73
C LEU A 48 15.78 7.36 -6.37
N ARG A 49 14.89 7.32 -5.37
CA ARG A 49 14.12 6.12 -5.00
C ARG A 49 13.32 5.62 -6.20
N ASP A 50 12.51 6.48 -6.80
CA ASP A 50 11.65 6.11 -7.92
C ASP A 50 12.45 5.58 -9.11
N LYS A 51 13.57 6.21 -9.42
CA LYS A 51 14.49 5.73 -10.46
C LYS A 51 15.08 4.35 -10.13
N HIS A 52 15.51 4.15 -8.88
CA HIS A 52 16.03 2.86 -8.41
C HIS A 52 14.96 1.77 -8.45
N GLN A 53 13.77 2.03 -7.92
CA GLN A 53 12.65 1.10 -7.94
C GLN A 53 12.26 0.73 -9.37
N LYS A 54 12.10 1.72 -10.25
CA LYS A 54 11.78 1.48 -11.66
C LYS A 54 12.85 0.61 -12.33
N ALA A 55 14.14 0.88 -12.13
CA ALA A 55 15.23 0.07 -12.68
C ALA A 55 15.21 -1.36 -12.14
N LYS A 56 14.99 -1.54 -10.82
CA LYS A 56 14.96 -2.85 -10.15
C LYS A 56 13.77 -3.70 -10.62
N PHE A 57 12.57 -3.10 -10.74
CA PHE A 57 11.34 -3.83 -11.03
C PHE A 57 10.91 -3.82 -12.50
N SER A 58 11.68 -3.15 -13.40
CA SER A 58 11.41 -3.18 -14.84
C SER A 58 11.59 -4.57 -15.47
N THR A 59 12.47 -5.39 -14.89
CA THR A 59 12.76 -6.75 -15.35
C THR A 59 12.59 -7.80 -14.26
N TYR A 60 12.05 -7.39 -13.11
CA TYR A 60 11.86 -8.29 -11.99
C TYR A 60 10.88 -9.41 -12.35
N GLN A 61 11.26 -10.64 -12.01
CA GLN A 61 10.39 -11.81 -12.09
C GLN A 61 10.26 -12.37 -10.68
N PRO A 62 9.03 -12.61 -10.19
CA PRO A 62 8.82 -13.24 -8.90
C PRO A 62 9.49 -14.61 -8.85
N THR A 63 10.11 -14.94 -7.73
CA THR A 63 10.69 -16.26 -7.52
C THR A 63 9.62 -17.31 -7.27
N ALA A 64 9.98 -18.61 -7.41
CA ALA A 64 9.03 -19.70 -7.19
C ALA A 64 8.50 -19.76 -5.74
N ASP A 65 9.26 -19.23 -4.79
CA ASP A 65 8.92 -19.23 -3.36
C ASP A 65 8.08 -18.01 -2.96
N GLU A 66 7.98 -16.98 -3.80
CA GLU A 66 7.19 -15.80 -3.51
C GLU A 66 5.71 -16.04 -3.82
N ILE A 67 4.85 -15.97 -2.80
CA ILE A 67 3.40 -15.91 -2.99
C ILE A 67 3.05 -14.45 -3.26
N TRP A 68 3.07 -14.10 -4.54
CA TRP A 68 2.92 -12.73 -4.98
C TRP A 68 1.52 -12.40 -5.50
N GLY A 69 1.16 -11.15 -5.36
CA GLY A 69 -0.09 -10.60 -5.87
C GLY A 69 0.09 -9.17 -6.37
N ILE A 70 -1.00 -8.62 -6.86
CA ILE A 70 -1.07 -7.24 -7.33
C ILE A 70 -2.26 -6.54 -6.67
N ASP A 71 -2.19 -5.22 -6.58
CA ASP A 71 -3.39 -4.43 -6.33
C ASP A 71 -3.60 -3.39 -7.44
N ILE A 72 -4.86 -3.18 -7.77
CA ILE A 72 -5.26 -2.40 -8.93
C ILE A 72 -6.57 -1.63 -8.70
N SER A 73 -6.76 -0.61 -9.52
CA SER A 73 -7.95 0.23 -9.56
C SER A 73 -8.30 0.58 -11.01
N HIS A 74 -9.27 1.47 -11.22
CA HIS A 74 -9.56 2.02 -12.54
C HIS A 74 -8.35 2.69 -13.23
N HIS A 75 -7.31 3.03 -12.49
CA HIS A 75 -6.09 3.65 -13.04
C HIS A 75 -5.33 2.73 -14.00
N GLN A 76 -5.43 1.40 -13.86
CA GLN A 76 -4.81 0.44 -14.78
C GLN A 76 -5.54 0.35 -16.13
N LYS A 77 -6.72 0.98 -16.27
CA LYS A 77 -7.48 1.12 -17.54
C LYS A 77 -7.73 -0.21 -18.25
N GLU A 78 -7.06 -0.43 -19.39
CA GLU A 78 -7.16 -1.65 -20.19
C GLU A 78 -6.12 -2.67 -19.75
N ILE A 79 -6.59 -3.89 -19.46
CA ILE A 79 -5.77 -5.03 -19.02
C ILE A 79 -5.80 -6.11 -20.10
N ASN A 80 -4.64 -6.62 -20.47
CA ASN A 80 -4.54 -7.80 -21.33
C ASN A 80 -4.76 -9.07 -20.50
N TRP A 81 -5.97 -9.58 -20.50
CA TRP A 81 -6.38 -10.73 -19.69
C TRP A 81 -5.68 -12.03 -20.07
N ASN A 82 -5.25 -12.18 -21.33
CA ASN A 82 -4.47 -13.35 -21.76
C ASN A 82 -3.10 -13.35 -21.07
N GLU A 83 -2.48 -12.18 -20.95
CA GLU A 83 -1.19 -12.05 -20.23
C GLU A 83 -1.34 -12.27 -18.72
N ILE A 84 -2.47 -11.91 -18.11
CA ILE A 84 -2.78 -12.33 -16.73
C ILE A 84 -2.87 -13.85 -16.65
N GLY A 85 -3.53 -14.49 -17.61
CA GLY A 85 -3.65 -15.95 -17.67
C GLY A 85 -2.31 -16.68 -17.80
N ASN A 86 -1.36 -16.10 -18.57
CA ASN A 86 -0.03 -16.66 -18.80
C ASN A 86 0.93 -16.49 -17.60
N ASN A 87 0.77 -15.45 -16.82
CA ASN A 87 1.59 -15.17 -15.63
C ASN A 87 0.67 -14.74 -14.46
N LYS A 88 0.00 -15.73 -13.86
CA LYS A 88 -1.02 -15.50 -12.85
C LYS A 88 -0.42 -15.07 -11.52
N PRO A 89 -0.86 -13.91 -10.96
CA PRO A 89 -0.64 -13.65 -9.55
C PRO A 89 -1.41 -14.67 -8.70
N TYR A 90 -0.92 -14.96 -7.51
CA TYR A 90 -1.62 -15.84 -6.57
C TYR A 90 -2.88 -15.18 -5.99
N PHE A 91 -2.91 -13.85 -5.94
CA PHE A 91 -4.04 -13.07 -5.41
C PHE A 91 -4.06 -11.67 -6.02
N VAL A 92 -5.21 -11.01 -5.90
CA VAL A 92 -5.38 -9.61 -6.31
C VAL A 92 -6.25 -8.86 -5.31
N PHE A 93 -5.91 -7.60 -5.03
CA PHE A 93 -6.80 -6.67 -4.36
C PHE A 93 -7.28 -5.57 -5.32
N LEU A 94 -8.57 -5.26 -5.25
CA LEU A 94 -9.25 -4.36 -6.17
C LEU A 94 -9.83 -3.18 -5.43
N LYS A 95 -9.52 -1.94 -5.84
CA LYS A 95 -10.22 -0.77 -5.33
C LYS A 95 -11.72 -0.92 -5.57
N SER A 96 -12.52 -0.79 -4.52
CA SER A 96 -13.98 -0.83 -4.63
C SER A 96 -14.58 0.55 -4.41
N THR A 97 -14.20 1.20 -3.31
CA THR A 97 -14.80 2.48 -2.90
C THR A 97 -13.77 3.40 -2.24
N GLU A 98 -14.13 4.68 -2.11
CA GLU A 98 -13.39 5.67 -1.35
C GLU A 98 -14.36 6.61 -0.65
N GLY A 99 -14.11 6.91 0.63
CA GLY A 99 -15.01 7.75 1.43
C GLY A 99 -16.45 7.23 1.42
N THR A 100 -17.44 8.12 1.38
CA THR A 100 -18.86 7.74 1.40
C THR A 100 -19.56 7.83 0.04
N THR A 101 -18.84 8.23 -1.03
CA THR A 101 -19.51 8.55 -2.32
C THR A 101 -18.81 7.95 -3.53
N HIS A 102 -17.48 7.77 -3.52
CA HIS A 102 -16.76 7.29 -4.69
C HIS A 102 -16.86 5.77 -4.82
N ILE A 103 -17.11 5.30 -6.04
CA ILE A 103 -17.12 3.88 -6.42
C ILE A 103 -16.15 3.71 -7.59
N ASP A 104 -15.22 2.75 -7.48
CA ASP A 104 -14.31 2.44 -8.56
C ASP A 104 -15.07 1.84 -9.76
N THR A 105 -14.94 2.49 -10.91
CA THR A 105 -15.71 2.17 -12.12
C THR A 105 -15.36 0.82 -12.73
N LYS A 106 -14.18 0.28 -12.42
CA LYS A 106 -13.67 -0.99 -12.96
C LYS A 106 -13.82 -2.16 -11.99
N HIS A 107 -14.11 -1.92 -10.72
CA HIS A 107 -14.16 -2.95 -9.67
C HIS A 107 -14.95 -4.19 -10.09
N LYS A 108 -16.22 -4.04 -10.47
CA LYS A 108 -17.09 -5.17 -10.83
C LYS A 108 -16.58 -5.97 -12.03
N ALA A 109 -16.09 -5.25 -13.05
CA ALA A 109 -15.57 -5.86 -14.27
C ALA A 109 -14.28 -6.62 -13.99
N TYR A 110 -13.36 -6.05 -13.22
CA TYR A 110 -12.11 -6.69 -12.84
C TYR A 110 -12.36 -7.90 -11.94
N LYS A 111 -13.20 -7.76 -10.91
CA LYS A 111 -13.56 -8.89 -10.02
C LYS A 111 -14.10 -10.08 -10.80
N LYS A 112 -15.03 -9.83 -11.76
CA LYS A 112 -15.52 -10.89 -12.62
C LYS A 112 -14.40 -11.58 -13.40
N LYS A 113 -13.50 -10.80 -14.01
CA LYS A 113 -12.40 -11.35 -14.82
C LYS A 113 -11.40 -12.17 -14.01
N PHE A 114 -11.04 -11.73 -12.79
CA PHE A 114 -10.17 -12.52 -11.92
C PHE A 114 -10.84 -13.81 -11.44
N ASN A 115 -12.14 -13.77 -11.16
CA ASN A 115 -12.92 -14.97 -10.85
C ASN A 115 -12.95 -15.95 -12.04
N ASP A 116 -13.16 -15.46 -13.27
CA ASP A 116 -13.13 -16.28 -14.50
C ASP A 116 -11.75 -16.98 -14.69
N LEU A 117 -10.67 -16.34 -14.21
CA LEU A 117 -9.31 -16.88 -14.23
C LEU A 117 -8.97 -17.75 -13.01
N SER A 118 -9.92 -17.94 -12.07
CA SER A 118 -9.71 -18.63 -10.80
C SER A 118 -8.56 -18.03 -9.96
N ILE A 119 -8.45 -16.70 -9.94
CA ILE A 119 -7.50 -15.96 -9.12
C ILE A 119 -8.26 -15.38 -7.91
N PRO A 120 -7.91 -15.77 -6.68
CA PRO A 120 -8.51 -15.20 -5.47
C PRO A 120 -8.44 -13.68 -5.45
N SER A 121 -9.57 -13.03 -5.19
CA SER A 121 -9.65 -11.57 -5.21
C SER A 121 -10.27 -11.02 -3.93
N GLY A 122 -9.66 -9.95 -3.40
CA GLY A 122 -10.20 -9.12 -2.34
C GLY A 122 -10.55 -7.73 -2.84
N SER A 123 -11.20 -6.97 -1.98
CA SER A 123 -11.56 -5.59 -2.30
C SER A 123 -11.07 -4.66 -1.21
N TYR A 124 -10.61 -3.46 -1.61
CA TYR A 124 -10.19 -2.46 -0.64
C TYR A 124 -11.02 -1.18 -0.71
N HIS A 125 -11.14 -0.56 0.45
CA HIS A 125 -11.74 0.75 0.66
C HIS A 125 -10.65 1.77 0.98
N PHE A 126 -10.55 2.83 0.20
CA PHE A 126 -9.64 3.94 0.47
C PHE A 126 -10.29 4.91 1.46
N PHE A 127 -9.67 5.04 2.64
CA PHE A 127 -10.25 5.76 3.76
C PHE A 127 -10.18 7.27 3.60
N SER A 128 -11.28 7.96 3.92
CA SER A 128 -11.37 9.41 3.97
C SER A 128 -11.50 9.91 5.40
N TYR A 129 -10.70 10.90 5.78
CA TYR A 129 -10.79 11.52 7.10
C TYR A 129 -11.85 12.63 7.19
N SER A 130 -12.66 12.81 6.17
CA SER A 130 -13.73 13.82 6.14
C SER A 130 -15.11 13.28 6.55
N THR A 131 -15.23 11.96 6.75
CA THR A 131 -16.49 11.28 7.09
C THR A 131 -16.24 10.19 8.12
N ASN A 132 -17.28 9.81 8.90
CA ASN A 132 -17.10 8.81 9.94
C ASN A 132 -16.89 7.38 9.38
N GLY A 133 -16.30 6.52 10.22
CA GLY A 133 -15.92 5.18 9.82
C GLY A 133 -17.10 4.28 9.48
N THR A 134 -18.17 4.31 10.27
CA THR A 134 -19.38 3.51 10.03
C THR A 134 -20.04 3.82 8.70
N ALA A 135 -20.14 5.12 8.33
CA ALA A 135 -20.72 5.49 7.04
C ALA A 135 -19.89 4.99 5.86
N GLN A 136 -18.56 5.04 5.97
CA GLN A 136 -17.64 4.51 4.96
C GLN A 136 -17.74 2.98 4.87
N ALA A 137 -17.82 2.25 5.99
CA ALA A 137 -18.00 0.81 6.01
C ALA A 137 -19.32 0.39 5.34
N LYS A 138 -20.42 1.08 5.65
CA LYS A 138 -21.73 0.86 4.97
C LYS A 138 -21.64 1.10 3.47
N HIS A 139 -20.96 2.18 3.03
CA HIS A 139 -20.75 2.46 1.62
C HIS A 139 -19.93 1.37 0.94
N PHE A 140 -18.85 0.92 1.57
CA PHE A 140 -18.01 -0.18 1.07
C PHE A 140 -18.80 -1.48 0.91
N LEU A 141 -19.47 -1.95 1.95
CA LEU A 141 -20.25 -3.22 1.92
C LEU A 141 -21.35 -3.20 0.87
N LYS A 142 -22.09 -2.10 0.79
CA LYS A 142 -23.17 -1.93 -0.22
C LYS A 142 -22.68 -2.12 -1.65
N ASN A 143 -21.47 -1.64 -1.97
CA ASN A 143 -20.96 -1.61 -3.34
C ASN A 143 -20.05 -2.80 -3.67
N THR A 144 -19.38 -3.40 -2.69
CA THR A 144 -18.42 -4.49 -2.88
C THR A 144 -19.09 -5.84 -3.00
N LYS A 145 -20.19 -6.08 -2.26
CA LYS A 145 -20.90 -7.37 -2.20
C LYS A 145 -19.96 -8.53 -1.90
N ILE A 146 -19.33 -8.44 -0.72
CA ILE A 146 -18.40 -9.44 -0.20
C ILE A 146 -19.14 -10.79 -0.04
N LYS A 147 -18.49 -11.90 -0.34
CA LYS A 147 -19.04 -13.24 -0.27
C LYS A 147 -17.99 -14.27 0.14
N ASN A 148 -18.43 -15.44 0.55
CA ASN A 148 -17.55 -16.58 0.83
C ASN A 148 -16.65 -16.87 -0.39
N GLY A 149 -15.37 -17.15 -0.13
CA GLY A 149 -14.35 -17.34 -1.15
C GLY A 149 -13.69 -16.07 -1.66
N ASP A 150 -14.18 -14.87 -1.32
CA ASP A 150 -13.40 -13.64 -1.51
C ASP A 150 -12.28 -13.59 -0.45
N LEU A 151 -11.19 -12.88 -0.75
CA LEU A 151 -10.22 -12.53 0.26
C LEU A 151 -10.82 -11.52 1.25
N MET A 152 -10.32 -11.52 2.48
CA MET A 152 -10.72 -10.57 3.52
C MET A 152 -10.76 -9.13 2.98
N PRO A 153 -11.74 -8.31 3.42
CA PRO A 153 -11.82 -6.91 3.04
C PRO A 153 -10.58 -6.15 3.52
N VAL A 154 -10.22 -5.09 2.80
CA VAL A 154 -9.07 -4.24 3.15
C VAL A 154 -9.53 -2.82 3.42
N LEU A 155 -9.02 -2.24 4.50
CA LEU A 155 -9.11 -0.82 4.81
C LEU A 155 -7.75 -0.17 4.52
N ASP A 156 -7.71 0.71 3.54
CA ASP A 156 -6.52 1.43 3.09
C ASP A 156 -6.47 2.81 3.77
N VAL A 157 -5.51 2.97 4.69
CA VAL A 157 -5.31 4.19 5.48
C VAL A 157 -3.94 4.80 5.25
N GLU A 158 -3.91 6.00 4.73
CA GLU A 158 -2.69 6.70 4.37
C GLU A 158 -2.60 8.10 5.00
N PHE A 159 -1.37 8.59 5.18
CA PHE A 159 -1.19 9.99 5.56
C PHE A 159 -1.72 10.96 4.52
N LYS A 160 -2.40 11.99 4.98
CA LYS A 160 -2.77 13.16 4.16
C LYS A 160 -1.95 14.38 4.58
N ASN A 161 -1.88 15.38 3.71
CA ASN A 161 -1.18 16.62 4.01
C ASN A 161 -1.66 17.29 5.32
N LYS A 162 -2.96 17.16 5.62
CA LYS A 162 -3.57 17.63 6.85
C LYS A 162 -4.36 16.48 7.47
N MET A 163 -3.83 15.94 8.56
CA MET A 163 -4.49 14.89 9.34
C MET A 163 -5.38 15.54 10.42
N PRO A 164 -6.53 14.90 10.74
CA PRO A 164 -7.28 15.24 11.95
C PRO A 164 -6.46 14.98 13.21
N ASN A 165 -7.02 15.30 14.38
CA ASN A 165 -6.38 14.91 15.63
C ASN A 165 -6.30 13.38 15.78
N LYS A 166 -5.37 12.90 16.62
CA LYS A 166 -5.07 11.45 16.73
C LYS A 166 -6.29 10.66 17.18
N SER A 167 -7.06 11.16 18.14
CA SER A 167 -8.22 10.43 18.66
C SER A 167 -9.31 10.30 17.62
N GLU A 168 -9.57 11.33 16.83
CA GLU A 168 -10.56 11.29 15.75
C GLU A 168 -10.19 10.27 14.68
N VAL A 169 -8.91 10.21 14.27
CA VAL A 169 -8.41 9.20 13.32
C VAL A 169 -8.64 7.80 13.87
N ILE A 170 -8.28 7.53 15.12
CA ILE A 170 -8.42 6.21 15.76
C ILE A 170 -9.89 5.84 15.91
N THR A 171 -10.75 6.74 16.37
CA THR A 171 -12.18 6.50 16.52
C THR A 171 -12.82 6.10 15.19
N ASN A 172 -12.60 6.88 14.13
CA ASN A 172 -13.20 6.60 12.83
C ASN A 172 -12.68 5.29 12.19
N ILE A 173 -11.41 4.94 12.42
CA ILE A 173 -10.87 3.65 11.96
C ILE A 173 -11.52 2.49 12.73
N ASN A 174 -11.64 2.58 14.04
CA ASN A 174 -12.31 1.55 14.86
C ASN A 174 -13.79 1.39 14.47
N GLU A 175 -14.53 2.48 14.26
CA GLU A 175 -15.93 2.41 13.78
C GLU A 175 -16.06 1.65 12.45
N PHE A 176 -15.10 1.85 11.52
CA PHE A 176 -15.08 1.10 10.25
C PHE A 176 -14.82 -0.38 10.50
N ILE A 177 -13.80 -0.70 11.30
CA ILE A 177 -13.39 -2.09 11.60
C ILE A 177 -14.53 -2.85 12.29
N GLU A 178 -15.13 -2.27 13.32
CA GLU A 178 -16.25 -2.87 14.06
C GLU A 178 -17.42 -3.16 13.13
N HIS A 179 -17.82 -2.19 12.31
CA HIS A 179 -18.93 -2.41 11.39
C HIS A 179 -18.64 -3.50 10.34
N ILE A 180 -17.40 -3.60 9.82
CA ILE A 180 -17.00 -4.70 8.92
C ILE A 180 -17.06 -6.03 9.67
N ASN A 181 -16.49 -6.09 10.89
CA ASN A 181 -16.47 -7.32 11.69
C ASN A 181 -17.88 -7.85 12.02
N GLU A 182 -18.79 -6.95 12.40
CA GLU A 182 -20.18 -7.29 12.65
C GLU A 182 -20.91 -7.87 11.42
N GLN A 183 -20.64 -7.33 10.24
CA GLN A 183 -21.38 -7.69 9.02
C GLN A 183 -20.74 -8.84 8.23
N VAL A 184 -19.42 -9.02 8.33
CA VAL A 184 -18.66 -10.02 7.55
C VAL A 184 -18.17 -11.18 8.43
N GLY A 185 -18.13 -10.99 9.74
CA GLY A 185 -17.63 -11.99 10.69
C GLY A 185 -16.10 -12.05 10.78
N THR A 186 -15.40 -11.07 10.21
CA THR A 186 -13.93 -10.94 10.28
C THR A 186 -13.51 -9.49 10.22
N SER A 187 -12.43 -9.14 10.94
CA SER A 187 -11.83 -7.81 10.84
C SER A 187 -11.17 -7.62 9.46
N PRO A 188 -11.15 -6.38 8.93
CA PRO A 188 -10.44 -6.13 7.69
C PRO A 188 -8.92 -6.22 7.88
N ILE A 189 -8.20 -6.49 6.80
CA ILE A 189 -6.77 -6.25 6.73
C ILE A 189 -6.56 -4.73 6.63
N ILE A 190 -5.62 -4.18 7.39
CA ILE A 190 -5.30 -2.74 7.35
C ILE A 190 -4.07 -2.53 6.47
N TYR A 191 -4.24 -1.82 5.35
CA TYR A 191 -3.12 -1.35 4.54
C TYR A 191 -2.66 0.02 5.04
N CYS A 192 -1.34 0.16 5.28
CA CYS A 192 -0.70 1.41 5.68
C CYS A 192 0.83 1.35 5.56
N GLU A 193 1.49 2.49 5.81
CA GLU A 193 2.94 2.53 6.08
C GLU A 193 3.25 2.21 7.55
N CYS A 194 4.46 1.72 7.87
CA CYS A 194 4.87 1.46 9.27
C CYS A 194 4.77 2.69 10.17
N ASP A 195 5.06 3.89 9.65
CA ASP A 195 4.94 5.13 10.43
C ASP A 195 3.49 5.42 10.83
N PHE A 196 2.53 5.10 9.94
CA PHE A 196 1.10 5.19 10.24
C PHE A 196 0.69 4.16 11.30
N TYR A 197 1.14 2.91 11.13
CA TYR A 197 0.93 1.83 12.09
C TYR A 197 1.36 2.23 13.49
N TYR A 198 2.61 2.68 13.68
CA TYR A 198 3.10 3.08 15.00
C TYR A 198 2.39 4.31 15.58
N LYS A 199 1.98 5.24 14.72
CA LYS A 199 1.37 6.48 15.18
C LYS A 199 -0.10 6.32 15.59
N TYR A 200 -0.86 5.54 14.84
CA TYR A 200 -2.32 5.51 14.96
C TYR A 200 -2.88 4.13 15.34
N LEU A 201 -2.28 3.03 14.89
CA LEU A 201 -2.93 1.71 14.97
C LEU A 201 -2.42 0.87 16.12
N LYS A 202 -1.10 0.81 16.30
CA LYS A 202 -0.49 0.00 17.36
C LYS A 202 -1.06 0.38 18.72
N ASP A 203 -1.55 -0.61 19.44
CA ASP A 203 -2.16 -0.50 20.77
C ASP A 203 -3.41 0.40 20.86
N ASN A 204 -4.01 0.79 19.71
CA ASN A 204 -5.17 1.67 19.66
C ASN A 204 -6.40 1.05 18.95
N LEU A 205 -6.27 -0.12 18.34
CA LEU A 205 -7.40 -0.81 17.72
C LEU A 205 -8.18 -1.62 18.76
N MET A 206 -9.51 -1.61 18.64
CA MET A 206 -10.41 -2.34 19.52
C MET A 206 -10.54 -3.81 19.13
N SER A 207 -10.32 -4.14 17.85
CA SER A 207 -10.31 -5.49 17.31
C SER A 207 -8.93 -5.85 16.77
N GLU A 208 -8.57 -7.14 16.88
CA GLU A 208 -7.35 -7.66 16.26
C GLU A 208 -7.46 -7.58 14.73
N CYS A 209 -6.45 -7.03 14.09
CA CYS A 209 -6.36 -6.89 12.64
C CYS A 209 -5.02 -7.40 12.13
N SER A 210 -5.03 -7.92 10.91
CA SER A 210 -3.81 -8.18 10.15
C SER A 210 -3.39 -6.94 9.37
N TYR A 211 -2.09 -6.85 9.05
CA TYR A 211 -1.56 -5.68 8.39
C TYR A 211 -0.96 -6.00 7.01
N TRP A 212 -1.24 -5.13 6.06
CA TRP A 212 -0.60 -5.07 4.75
C TRP A 212 0.21 -3.76 4.69
N ILE A 213 1.52 -3.90 4.71
CA ILE A 213 2.42 -2.74 4.87
C ILE A 213 3.09 -2.37 3.56
N SER A 214 3.07 -1.09 3.21
CA SER A 214 3.89 -0.56 2.12
C SER A 214 5.25 -0.09 2.65
N ASP A 215 6.32 -0.64 2.09
CA ASP A 215 7.68 -0.15 2.24
C ASP A 215 8.47 -0.47 0.97
N PHE A 216 8.79 0.55 0.19
CA PHE A 216 9.48 0.40 -1.09
C PHE A 216 11.00 0.37 -0.98
N TRP A 217 11.54 0.50 0.23
CA TRP A 217 12.98 0.47 0.47
C TRP A 217 13.48 -0.88 0.97
N ARG A 218 12.74 -1.48 1.85
CA ARG A 218 13.14 -2.66 2.60
C ARG A 218 11.92 -3.44 3.08
N GLU A 219 12.15 -4.63 3.56
CA GLU A 219 11.16 -5.40 4.29
C GLU A 219 10.66 -4.62 5.51
N PRO A 220 9.32 -4.55 5.73
CA PRO A 220 8.73 -3.81 6.84
C PRO A 220 9.29 -4.24 8.21
N LYS A 221 9.45 -3.28 9.11
CA LYS A 221 9.90 -3.53 10.48
C LYS A 221 8.76 -3.67 11.49
N CYS A 222 7.55 -3.26 11.12
CA CYS A 222 6.33 -3.48 11.88
C CYS A 222 5.69 -4.81 11.49
N ASP A 223 4.74 -5.29 12.26
CA ASP A 223 4.04 -6.55 11.98
C ASP A 223 3.28 -6.47 10.66
N TYR A 224 3.36 -7.53 9.86
CA TYR A 224 2.66 -7.61 8.58
C TYR A 224 2.44 -9.06 8.15
N ILE A 225 1.38 -9.26 7.39
CA ILE A 225 1.12 -10.49 6.62
C ILE A 225 1.28 -10.28 5.12
N LEU A 226 1.07 -9.07 4.64
CA LEU A 226 1.25 -8.65 3.25
C LEU A 226 2.20 -7.46 3.19
N TRP A 227 3.08 -7.47 2.20
CA TRP A 227 4.03 -6.40 1.94
C TRP A 227 3.88 -5.87 0.52
N GLN A 228 3.50 -4.60 0.37
CA GLN A 228 3.59 -3.91 -0.92
C GLN A 228 5.04 -3.43 -1.10
N LYS A 229 5.75 -4.15 -1.96
CA LYS A 229 7.20 -4.04 -2.15
C LYS A 229 7.58 -2.95 -3.15
N THR A 230 6.70 -2.64 -4.08
CA THR A 230 6.89 -1.59 -5.08
C THR A 230 5.58 -1.22 -5.79
N ASP A 231 5.51 0.02 -6.26
CA ASP A 231 4.51 0.54 -7.20
C ASP A 231 5.05 0.61 -8.65
N LYS A 232 6.20 -0.01 -8.93
CA LYS A 232 6.92 0.06 -10.22
C LYS A 232 7.07 -1.30 -10.91
N PHE A 233 6.32 -2.31 -10.49
CA PHE A 233 6.38 -3.62 -11.13
C PHE A 233 5.83 -3.56 -12.56
N GLN A 234 6.58 -4.12 -13.51
CA GLN A 234 6.14 -4.24 -14.90
C GLN A 234 5.63 -5.65 -15.17
N HIS A 235 4.33 -5.73 -15.40
CA HIS A 235 3.69 -6.96 -15.84
C HIS A 235 3.13 -6.76 -17.25
N LYS A 236 3.33 -7.73 -18.15
CA LYS A 236 2.96 -7.64 -19.59
C LYS A 236 1.47 -7.34 -19.83
N ALA A 237 0.62 -7.64 -18.85
CA ALA A 237 -0.81 -7.36 -18.91
C ALA A 237 -1.16 -5.87 -18.85
N PHE A 238 -0.27 -5.01 -18.37
CA PHE A 238 -0.53 -3.60 -18.13
C PHE A 238 0.34 -2.71 -19.02
N LYS A 239 -0.23 -1.58 -19.49
CA LYS A 239 0.53 -0.59 -20.29
C LYS A 239 1.52 0.22 -19.44
N GLY A 240 1.39 0.21 -18.12
CA GLY A 240 2.23 0.90 -17.16
C GLY A 240 2.74 -0.02 -16.08
N THR A 241 3.05 0.55 -14.93
CA THR A 241 3.42 -0.22 -13.74
C THR A 241 2.19 -0.57 -12.91
N VAL A 242 2.32 -1.59 -12.08
CA VAL A 242 1.31 -2.06 -11.14
C VAL A 242 1.97 -2.29 -9.78
N ASP A 243 1.17 -2.20 -8.73
CA ASP A 243 1.62 -2.47 -7.37
C ASP A 243 1.88 -3.95 -7.18
N PHE A 244 3.04 -4.28 -6.59
CA PHE A 244 3.50 -5.65 -6.40
C PHE A 244 3.56 -5.98 -4.91
N ASN A 245 2.91 -7.06 -4.55
CA ASN A 245 2.70 -7.49 -3.18
C ASN A 245 3.24 -8.89 -2.95
N ILE A 246 3.73 -9.14 -1.74
CA ILE A 246 4.17 -10.46 -1.29
C ILE A 246 3.41 -10.82 -0.03
N LEU A 247 2.85 -12.03 0.01
CA LEU A 247 2.34 -12.64 1.23
C LEU A 247 3.50 -13.25 2.02
N LYS A 248 3.58 -12.93 3.30
CA LYS A 248 4.51 -13.56 4.24
C LYS A 248 3.95 -14.91 4.65
N GLY A 249 4.49 -15.97 4.06
CA GLY A 249 4.05 -17.33 4.37
C GLY A 249 3.89 -18.20 3.11
N THR A 250 2.95 -19.11 3.18
CA THR A 250 2.70 -20.16 2.20
C THR A 250 1.35 -19.98 1.49
N LYS A 251 1.05 -20.87 0.54
CA LYS A 251 -0.30 -20.94 -0.06
C LYS A 251 -1.40 -21.23 0.96
N ASN A 252 -1.08 -21.97 2.03
CA ASN A 252 -2.05 -22.22 3.10
C ASN A 252 -2.39 -20.92 3.84
N ASP A 253 -1.39 -20.06 4.04
CA ASP A 253 -1.63 -18.75 4.66
C ASP A 253 -2.48 -17.86 3.77
N LEU A 254 -2.34 -17.95 2.44
CA LEU A 254 -3.26 -17.28 1.51
C LEU A 254 -4.70 -17.81 1.66
N ASN A 255 -4.87 -19.13 1.80
CA ASN A 255 -6.20 -19.71 2.00
C ASN A 255 -6.85 -19.29 3.33
N ASN A 256 -6.04 -18.97 4.34
CA ASN A 256 -6.54 -18.43 5.62
C ASN A 256 -7.07 -17.00 5.50
N LEU A 257 -6.76 -16.30 4.42
CA LEU A 257 -7.30 -14.98 4.12
C LEU A 257 -8.65 -15.03 3.36
N LEU A 258 -9.15 -16.22 3.02
CA LEU A 258 -10.45 -16.37 2.37
C LEU A 258 -11.59 -16.29 3.41
N ILE A 259 -12.63 -15.54 3.09
CA ILE A 259 -13.88 -15.50 3.86
C ILE A 259 -14.57 -16.85 3.71
N LYS A 260 -14.98 -17.40 4.84
CA LYS A 260 -15.61 -18.73 4.97
C LYS A 260 -17.12 -18.63 5.02
#